data_8f658c43549243a48b2f15b527b89d6b
#
_entry.id   8f658c43549243a48b2f15b527b89d6b
#
_cell.length_a   1.000
_cell.length_b   1.000
_cell.length_c   1.000
_cell.angle_alpha   90.00
_cell.angle_beta   90.00
_cell.angle_gamma   90.00
#
_symmetry.space_group_name_H-M   'P 1'
#
loop_
_entity.id
_entity.type
_entity.pdbx_description
1 polymer ?
#
loop_
_entity_poly.entity_id
_entity_poly.type
_entity_poly.pdbx_seq_one_letter_code
_entity_poly.pdbx_strand_id
1 'polypeptide(L)'
;MLEKAWGEELGVDFKTNLSEFNTMVATVQGDDTVNDWEVSYMGWQFGSGDDTGINLLCQTGQTDNTSRLSDPDLDALLDTALHTTDQAASTAAYKEAYEKISALCPYVAINGLSYYDLYNKKIKNLDTAALYDFVKALDKATIE
;
A
#
# COMPACT_ATOMS: atom_id res chain seq x y z
N MET A 1 -16.15 12.78 -1.11
CA MET A 1 -16.71 11.64 -0.33
C MET A 1 -16.41 11.82 1.16
N LEU A 2 -15.16 11.88 1.60
CA LEU A 2 -14.79 12.03 3.02
C LEU A 2 -15.30 13.33 3.63
N GLU A 3 -15.15 14.47 2.94
CA GLU A 3 -15.65 15.77 3.39
C GLU A 3 -17.16 15.74 3.67
N LYS A 4 -17.95 15.07 2.82
CA LYS A 4 -19.37 14.86 3.08
C LYS A 4 -19.62 13.97 4.29
N ALA A 5 -19.01 12.78 4.31
CA ALA A 5 -19.24 11.81 5.38
C ALA A 5 -18.77 12.30 6.74
N TRP A 6 -17.62 12.93 6.81
CA TRP A 6 -17.05 13.38 8.09
C TRP A 6 -17.46 14.82 8.43
N GLY A 7 -17.43 15.71 7.43
CA GLY A 7 -17.78 17.11 7.64
C GLY A 7 -19.28 17.30 7.81
N GLU A 8 -20.07 16.94 6.80
CA GLU A 8 -21.52 17.24 6.81
C GLU A 8 -22.29 16.28 7.74
N GLU A 9 -21.99 14.97 7.71
CA GLU A 9 -22.79 13.98 8.44
C GLU A 9 -22.34 13.78 9.90
N LEU A 10 -21.03 13.86 10.19
CA LEU A 10 -20.49 13.66 11.52
C LEU A 10 -20.09 14.97 12.23
N GLY A 11 -20.12 16.11 11.53
CA GLY A 11 -19.79 17.42 12.13
C GLY A 11 -18.31 17.61 12.44
N VAL A 12 -17.42 16.84 11.82
CA VAL A 12 -15.96 17.02 11.95
C VAL A 12 -15.54 18.25 11.15
N ASP A 13 -14.71 19.13 11.70
CA ASP A 13 -14.09 20.22 10.93
C ASP A 13 -13.07 19.65 9.94
N PHE A 14 -13.58 19.21 8.78
CA PHE A 14 -12.82 18.52 7.76
C PHE A 14 -12.51 19.46 6.60
N LYS A 15 -11.24 19.75 6.39
CA LYS A 15 -10.76 20.62 5.30
C LYS A 15 -9.92 19.82 4.32
N THR A 16 -10.34 19.82 3.06
CA THR A 16 -9.61 19.14 1.98
C THR A 16 -8.56 20.07 1.40
N ASN A 17 -7.31 19.63 1.40
CA ASN A 17 -6.22 20.25 0.64
C ASN A 17 -5.89 19.38 -0.58
N LEU A 18 -6.23 19.84 -1.77
CA LEU A 18 -5.89 19.19 -3.03
C LEU A 18 -4.60 19.78 -3.57
N SER A 19 -3.57 18.98 -3.62
CA SER A 19 -2.27 19.37 -4.15
C SER A 19 -1.80 18.42 -5.27
N GLU A 20 -0.79 18.83 -6.00
CA GLU A 20 -0.11 17.98 -6.96
C GLU A 20 0.57 16.81 -6.22
N PHE A 21 0.66 15.64 -6.88
CA PHE A 21 1.07 14.38 -6.24
C PHE A 21 2.44 14.49 -5.53
N ASN A 22 3.46 15.01 -6.21
CA ASN A 22 4.79 15.11 -5.60
C ASN A 22 4.83 16.08 -4.41
N THR A 23 4.04 17.15 -4.46
CA THR A 23 3.87 18.08 -3.35
C THR A 23 3.20 17.39 -2.16
N MET A 24 2.15 16.62 -2.40
CA MET A 24 1.47 15.85 -1.37
C MET A 24 2.43 14.82 -0.74
N VAL A 25 3.18 14.06 -1.56
CA VAL A 25 4.18 13.10 -1.07
C VAL A 25 5.23 13.79 -0.19
N ALA A 26 5.80 14.90 -0.65
CA ALA A 26 6.77 15.67 0.12
C ALA A 26 6.20 16.16 1.46
N THR A 27 4.93 16.57 1.48
CA THR A 27 4.26 17.00 2.71
C THR A 27 4.08 15.85 3.70
N VAL A 28 3.60 14.69 3.25
CA VAL A 28 3.30 13.57 4.16
C VAL A 28 4.54 12.81 4.62
N GLN A 29 5.63 12.84 3.84
CA GLN A 29 6.92 12.22 4.19
C GLN A 29 7.85 13.17 4.95
N GLY A 30 7.65 14.48 4.87
CA GLY A 30 8.53 15.49 5.47
C GLY A 30 8.41 15.51 7.00
N ASP A 31 9.55 15.58 7.69
CA ASP A 31 9.56 15.72 9.15
C ASP A 31 9.15 17.12 9.60
N ASP A 32 9.50 18.14 8.82
CA ASP A 32 9.15 19.54 9.10
C ASP A 32 7.66 19.84 8.87
N THR A 33 6.97 18.99 8.13
CA THR A 33 5.55 19.15 7.74
C THR A 33 4.61 18.16 8.43
N VAL A 34 5.10 17.40 9.41
CA VAL A 34 4.32 16.38 10.13
C VAL A 34 3.06 16.91 10.81
N ASN A 35 3.03 18.18 11.18
CA ASN A 35 1.89 18.82 11.81
C ASN A 35 0.98 19.60 10.84
N ASP A 36 1.26 19.55 9.53
CA ASP A 36 0.51 20.30 8.52
C ASP A 36 -0.71 19.51 7.99
N TRP A 37 -0.85 18.27 8.41
CA TRP A 37 -1.93 17.38 7.99
C TRP A 37 -2.29 16.36 9.08
N GLU A 38 -3.52 15.88 9.09
CA GLU A 38 -4.01 14.83 10.01
C GLU A 38 -4.36 13.54 9.27
N VAL A 39 -4.85 13.65 8.04
CA VAL A 39 -5.26 12.51 7.21
C VAL A 39 -4.75 12.72 5.79
N SER A 40 -4.14 11.71 5.22
CA SER A 40 -3.76 11.70 3.81
C SER A 40 -4.44 10.54 3.08
N TYR A 41 -4.88 10.78 1.84
CA TYR A 41 -5.42 9.74 0.98
C TYR A 41 -4.42 9.43 -0.12
N MET A 42 -3.96 8.19 -0.17
CA MET A 42 -2.94 7.74 -1.12
C MET A 42 -3.24 6.32 -1.58
N GLY A 43 -2.94 6.02 -2.84
CA GLY A 43 -2.98 4.66 -3.37
C GLY A 43 -1.62 3.98 -3.22
N TRP A 44 -1.63 2.74 -2.77
CA TRP A 44 -0.45 1.88 -2.70
C TRP A 44 -0.64 0.65 -3.57
N GLN A 45 0.45 0.18 -4.14
CA GLN A 45 0.48 -1.07 -4.86
C GLN A 45 1.48 -2.00 -4.20
N PHE A 46 0.98 -3.13 -3.74
CA PHE A 46 1.80 -4.18 -3.16
C PHE A 46 2.23 -5.19 -4.23
N GLY A 47 3.41 -5.78 -4.05
CA GLY A 47 3.90 -6.85 -4.92
C GLY A 47 3.06 -8.12 -4.80
N SER A 48 3.12 -8.96 -5.83
CA SER A 48 2.46 -10.27 -5.91
C SER A 48 3.41 -11.40 -5.48
N GLY A 49 4.22 -11.22 -4.47
CA GLY A 49 5.20 -12.21 -4.04
C GLY A 49 5.09 -12.51 -2.54
N ASP A 50 6.09 -13.23 -2.04
CA ASP A 50 6.20 -13.54 -0.62
C ASP A 50 6.46 -12.28 0.22
N ASP A 51 7.08 -11.25 -0.37
CA ASP A 51 7.22 -9.92 0.20
C ASP A 51 6.04 -9.04 -0.24
N THR A 52 5.18 -8.73 0.70
CA THR A 52 4.00 -7.89 0.49
C THR A 52 4.33 -6.40 0.43
N GLY A 53 5.54 -5.97 0.84
CA GLY A 53 5.94 -4.57 0.95
C GLY A 53 5.31 -3.82 2.13
N ILE A 54 4.57 -4.50 3.01
CA ILE A 54 3.91 -3.86 4.16
C ILE A 54 4.90 -3.28 5.17
N ASN A 55 6.12 -3.82 5.23
CA ASN A 55 7.20 -3.29 6.04
C ASN A 55 7.54 -1.85 5.68
N LEU A 56 7.49 -1.46 4.41
CA LEU A 56 7.76 -0.08 3.97
C LEU A 56 6.77 0.92 4.57
N LEU A 57 5.53 0.48 4.83
CA LEU A 57 4.46 1.33 5.36
C LEU A 57 4.37 1.32 6.89
N CYS A 58 4.79 0.24 7.54
CA CYS A 58 4.48 0.02 8.95
C CYS A 58 5.70 -0.17 9.85
N GLN A 59 6.89 -0.40 9.30
CA GLN A 59 8.10 -0.59 10.09
C GLN A 59 8.71 0.76 10.49
N THR A 60 9.20 0.84 11.71
CA THR A 60 9.84 2.05 12.25
C THR A 60 10.98 2.54 11.34
N GLY A 61 10.99 3.84 11.04
CA GLY A 61 12.06 4.49 10.27
C GLY A 61 11.99 4.31 8.76
N GLN A 62 10.99 3.61 8.23
CA GLN A 62 10.79 3.52 6.78
C GLN A 62 10.21 4.83 6.23
N THR A 63 10.70 5.25 5.06
CA THR A 63 10.29 6.53 4.42
C THR A 63 8.81 6.58 4.12
N ASP A 64 8.22 5.44 3.74
CA ASP A 64 6.81 5.35 3.39
C ASP A 64 5.90 5.13 4.60
N ASN A 65 6.47 4.98 5.80
CA ASN A 65 5.73 4.95 7.06
C ASN A 65 5.27 6.37 7.44
N THR A 66 4.40 6.95 6.64
CA THR A 66 3.88 8.32 6.83
C THR A 66 3.02 8.45 8.07
N SER A 67 2.47 7.35 8.59
CA SER A 67 1.77 7.31 9.87
C SER A 67 2.70 7.51 11.08
N ARG A 68 4.02 7.46 10.87
CA ARG A 68 5.02 7.53 11.96
C ARG A 68 4.86 6.41 13.00
N LEU A 69 4.24 5.29 12.61
CA LEU A 69 4.08 4.15 13.51
C LEU A 69 5.45 3.67 13.99
N SER A 70 5.58 3.47 15.28
CA SER A 70 6.78 2.92 15.90
C SER A 70 6.37 1.92 16.99
N ASP A 71 6.54 0.64 16.70
CA ASP A 71 6.18 -0.46 17.59
C ASP A 71 7.24 -1.56 17.47
N PRO A 72 8.09 -1.76 18.48
CA PRO A 72 9.19 -2.73 18.42
C PRO A 72 8.75 -4.18 18.21
N ASP A 73 7.57 -4.56 18.71
CA ASP A 73 7.09 -5.93 18.52
C ASP A 73 6.63 -6.13 17.06
N LEU A 74 6.00 -5.12 16.47
CA LEU A 74 5.65 -5.14 15.05
C LEU A 74 6.90 -5.17 14.17
N ASP A 75 7.91 -4.37 14.49
CA ASP A 75 9.18 -4.36 13.77
C ASP A 75 9.84 -5.75 13.78
N ALA A 76 9.84 -6.43 14.94
CA ALA A 76 10.39 -7.77 15.05
C ALA A 76 9.60 -8.82 14.24
N LEU A 77 8.28 -8.70 14.19
CA LEU A 77 7.44 -9.58 13.36
C LEU A 77 7.71 -9.37 11.87
N LEU A 78 7.77 -8.11 11.42
CA LEU A 78 8.05 -7.76 10.02
C LEU A 78 9.46 -8.18 9.60
N ASP A 79 10.45 -8.01 10.49
CA ASP A 79 11.82 -8.46 10.25
C ASP A 79 11.90 -9.99 10.12
N THR A 80 11.23 -10.72 11.02
CA THR A 80 11.13 -12.18 10.94
C THR A 80 10.46 -12.62 9.66
N ALA A 81 9.34 -12.01 9.30
CA ALA A 81 8.57 -12.36 8.10
C ALA A 81 9.41 -12.18 6.83
N LEU A 82 10.21 -11.12 6.76
CA LEU A 82 10.99 -10.75 5.58
C LEU A 82 12.28 -11.57 5.43
N HIS A 83 12.95 -11.89 6.53
CA HIS A 83 14.30 -12.46 6.49
C HIS A 83 14.39 -13.96 6.77
N THR A 84 13.32 -14.61 7.25
CA THR A 84 13.35 -16.07 7.43
C THR A 84 13.29 -16.81 6.11
N THR A 85 14.02 -17.91 6.00
CA THR A 85 13.94 -18.82 4.86
C THR A 85 12.87 -19.92 5.05
N ASP A 86 12.28 -20.01 6.22
CA ASP A 86 11.17 -20.91 6.51
C ASP A 86 9.84 -20.24 6.12
N GLN A 87 9.22 -20.73 5.05
CA GLN A 87 7.97 -20.20 4.53
C GLN A 87 6.81 -20.27 5.56
N ALA A 88 6.78 -21.30 6.39
CA ALA A 88 5.72 -21.41 7.41
C ALA A 88 5.92 -20.36 8.51
N ALA A 89 7.16 -20.14 8.94
CA ALA A 89 7.50 -19.09 9.90
C ALA A 89 7.24 -17.69 9.34
N SER A 90 7.60 -17.43 8.07
CA SER A 90 7.31 -16.17 7.39
C SER A 90 5.80 -15.90 7.36
N THR A 91 5.02 -16.89 6.93
CA THR A 91 3.55 -16.76 6.87
C THR A 91 2.93 -16.48 8.24
N ALA A 92 3.42 -17.17 9.28
CA ALA A 92 2.94 -16.96 10.65
C ALA A 92 3.26 -15.55 11.16
N ALA A 93 4.50 -15.09 10.93
CA ALA A 93 4.93 -13.75 11.33
C ALA A 93 4.14 -12.65 10.60
N TYR A 94 3.90 -12.78 9.29
CA TYR A 94 3.04 -11.85 8.56
C TYR A 94 1.62 -11.84 9.11
N LYS A 95 1.04 -12.99 9.43
CA LYS A 95 -0.31 -13.05 10.00
C LYS A 95 -0.39 -12.27 11.31
N GLU A 96 0.54 -12.49 12.24
CA GLU A 96 0.59 -11.77 13.52
C GLU A 96 0.84 -10.27 13.28
N ALA A 97 1.72 -9.90 12.34
CA ALA A 97 1.97 -8.51 11.98
C ALA A 97 0.69 -7.83 11.45
N TYR A 98 -0.07 -8.47 10.57
CA TYR A 98 -1.33 -7.92 10.07
C TYR A 98 -2.41 -7.79 11.14
N GLU A 99 -2.50 -8.74 12.07
CA GLU A 99 -3.40 -8.63 13.22
C GLU A 99 -3.02 -7.41 14.09
N LYS A 100 -1.74 -7.20 14.33
CA LYS A 100 -1.23 -6.06 15.09
C LYS A 100 -1.44 -4.73 14.36
N ILE A 101 -1.14 -4.65 13.05
CA ILE A 101 -1.41 -3.47 12.22
C ILE A 101 -2.90 -3.13 12.24
N SER A 102 -3.78 -4.13 12.13
CA SER A 102 -5.22 -3.92 12.20
C SER A 102 -5.66 -3.35 13.55
N ALA A 103 -5.07 -3.81 14.64
CA ALA A 103 -5.37 -3.30 15.98
C ALA A 103 -4.86 -1.87 16.21
N LEU A 104 -3.68 -1.54 15.68
CA LEU A 104 -3.08 -0.20 15.76
C LEU A 104 -3.72 0.80 14.80
N CYS A 105 -4.32 0.31 13.71
CA CYS A 105 -5.05 1.07 12.70
C CYS A 105 -4.30 2.29 12.13
N PRO A 106 -3.03 2.18 11.71
CA PRO A 106 -2.30 3.30 11.11
C PRO A 106 -2.85 3.67 9.73
N TYR A 107 -3.52 2.74 9.05
CA TYR A 107 -4.11 2.89 7.73
C TYR A 107 -5.51 2.30 7.68
N VAL A 108 -6.40 2.93 6.92
CA VAL A 108 -7.74 2.44 6.63
C VAL A 108 -7.86 2.18 5.14
N ALA A 109 -8.04 0.93 4.75
CA ALA A 109 -8.29 0.58 3.36
C ALA A 109 -9.72 0.99 2.96
N ILE A 110 -9.83 1.92 2.03
CA ILE A 110 -11.13 2.45 1.57
C ILE A 110 -11.62 1.68 0.35
N ASN A 111 -10.73 1.37 -0.59
CA ASN A 111 -11.07 0.65 -1.82
C ASN A 111 -9.85 -0.07 -2.41
N GLY A 112 -10.11 -1.11 -3.18
CA GLY A 112 -9.13 -1.71 -4.09
C GLY A 112 -9.36 -1.20 -5.51
N LEU A 113 -8.29 -0.90 -6.23
CA LEU A 113 -8.37 -0.51 -7.63
C LEU A 113 -8.31 -1.75 -8.52
N SER A 114 -9.18 -1.78 -9.53
CA SER A 114 -9.07 -2.74 -10.63
C SER A 114 -8.39 -2.06 -11.81
N TYR A 115 -7.43 -2.74 -12.39
CA TYR A 115 -6.73 -2.28 -13.59
C TYR A 115 -7.26 -3.05 -14.79
N TYR A 116 -7.23 -2.41 -15.95
CA TYR A 116 -7.70 -2.99 -17.20
C TYR A 116 -6.61 -2.86 -18.25
N ASP A 117 -6.22 -3.99 -18.81
CA ASP A 117 -5.31 -4.03 -19.94
C ASP A 117 -6.09 -4.04 -21.25
N LEU A 118 -5.77 -3.12 -22.13
CA LEU A 118 -6.38 -3.01 -23.44
C LEU A 118 -5.34 -3.41 -24.50
N TYR A 119 -5.64 -4.45 -25.28
CA TYR A 119 -4.77 -4.89 -26.36
C TYR A 119 -5.57 -5.32 -27.59
N ASN A 120 -4.92 -5.35 -28.74
CA ASN A 120 -5.56 -5.74 -29.97
C ASN A 120 -6.00 -7.21 -29.93
N LYS A 121 -7.23 -7.50 -30.37
CA LYS A 121 -7.80 -8.87 -30.40
C LYS A 121 -6.99 -9.89 -31.22
N LYS A 122 -6.09 -9.43 -32.08
CA LYS A 122 -5.15 -10.28 -32.82
C LYS A 122 -4.00 -10.82 -31.96
N ILE A 123 -3.76 -10.22 -30.79
CA ILE A 123 -2.78 -10.74 -29.85
C ILE A 123 -3.42 -11.87 -29.08
N LYS A 124 -2.78 -13.03 -29.10
CA LYS A 124 -3.19 -14.24 -28.39
C LYS A 124 -2.15 -14.63 -27.37
N ASN A 125 -2.56 -15.46 -26.42
CA ASN A 125 -1.69 -16.02 -25.37
C ASN A 125 -1.00 -14.97 -24.49
N LEU A 126 -1.54 -13.73 -24.44
CA LEU A 126 -1.07 -12.74 -23.50
C LEU A 126 -1.74 -12.96 -22.16
N ASP A 127 -0.97 -13.34 -21.15
CA ASP A 127 -1.45 -13.46 -19.78
C ASP A 127 -1.32 -12.10 -19.07
N THR A 128 -2.45 -11.52 -18.72
CA THR A 128 -2.55 -10.21 -18.05
C THR A 128 -2.96 -10.32 -16.58
N ALA A 129 -2.89 -11.53 -16.01
CA ALA A 129 -3.38 -11.79 -14.65
C ALA A 129 -2.61 -11.05 -13.55
N ALA A 130 -1.36 -10.64 -13.83
CA ALA A 130 -0.56 -9.88 -12.88
C ALA A 130 -0.17 -8.53 -13.48
N LEU A 131 -0.50 -7.45 -12.81
CA LEU A 131 -0.36 -6.06 -13.26
C LEU A 131 1.09 -5.82 -13.62
N TYR A 132 2.06 -5.96 -13.67
CA TYR A 132 3.41 -5.76 -14.21
C TYR A 132 4.02 -7.04 -14.78
N ASP A 133 3.34 -8.17 -14.68
CA ASP A 133 3.86 -9.44 -15.14
C ASP A 133 3.47 -9.79 -16.58
N PHE A 134 2.61 -8.98 -17.22
CA PHE A 134 2.30 -9.19 -18.63
C PHE A 134 3.56 -9.14 -19.52
N VAL A 135 4.58 -8.37 -19.11
CA VAL A 135 5.87 -8.33 -19.81
C VAL A 135 6.54 -9.70 -19.84
N LYS A 136 6.42 -10.48 -18.77
CA LYS A 136 6.93 -11.85 -18.70
C LYS A 136 6.14 -12.82 -19.59
N ALA A 137 4.91 -12.46 -19.94
CA ALA A 137 4.08 -13.28 -20.82
C ALA A 137 4.22 -12.93 -22.31
N LEU A 138 4.98 -11.86 -22.65
CA LEU A 138 5.19 -11.46 -24.03
C LEU A 138 5.92 -12.52 -24.87
N ASP A 139 6.74 -13.36 -24.27
CA ASP A 139 7.42 -14.48 -24.93
C ASP A 139 6.45 -15.54 -25.48
N LYS A 140 5.23 -15.62 -24.93
CA LYS A 140 4.17 -16.53 -25.34
C LYS A 140 3.14 -15.88 -26.27
N ALA A 141 3.16 -14.56 -26.35
CA ALA A 141 2.20 -13.81 -27.16
C ALA A 141 2.42 -14.06 -28.65
N THR A 142 1.33 -14.25 -29.39
CA THR A 142 1.33 -14.43 -30.84
C THR A 142 0.38 -13.43 -31.50
N ILE A 143 0.62 -13.11 -32.77
CA ILE A 143 -0.25 -12.25 -33.56
C ILE A 143 -0.89 -13.11 -34.66
N GLU A 144 -2.22 -13.09 -34.73
CA GLU A 144 -3.03 -13.75 -35.75
C GLU A 144 -3.71 -12.73 -36.69
#